data_f809c48a5beba1c29cfa37a386cfcdb9
#
_entry.id   f809c48a5beba1c29cfa37a386cfcdb9
#
_cell.length_a   1.000
_cell.length_b   1.000
_cell.length_c   1.000
_cell.angle_alpha   90.00
_cell.angle_beta   90.00
_cell.angle_gamma   90.00
#
_symmetry.space_group_name_H-M   'P 1'
#
loop_
_entity.id
_entity.type
_entity.pdbx_description
1 polymer ?
#
loop_
_entity_poly.entity_id
_entity_poly.type
_entity_poly.pdbx_seq_one_letter_code
_entity_poly.pdbx_strand_id
1 'polypeptide(L)'
;MKSFYIESRACVRVGDEESEWFAVEVGLRQGCVMSPWLFNIFIDGVVREVRARTLGRGVGMVGERGEELQVNQLLFADDTVLMADSEEKLRRVVCEFGKVCNRRKLKVNVNKSKVMVCNRRAQLENLDVRVEGERLEEVDDFKYLGGVITGDASIGMDVQQRVNGGMKVFGAVKSMWKVKSLSMKGKRAMYQGIVVPTALYGAETWGTSVRDRRRLDVMEMKCLRSMCGVNRRDRVRNEEVRRRVGIQETLSERMDRRVLSWYGHIERMDDDRLTKRIYKANARGARVRGRPKMAWMDGVKRAVEKRGVTVDRAKELAYDRSEWRAFVKYMTNDAA
;
A
#
# COMPACT_ATOMS: atom_id res chain seq x y z
N MET A 1 8.34 31.89 -13.29
CA MET A 1 7.33 30.98 -12.71
C MET A 1 6.03 31.72 -12.36
N LYS A 2 6.05 32.84 -11.65
CA LYS A 2 4.83 33.61 -11.36
C LYS A 2 3.98 33.91 -12.58
N SER A 3 4.61 34.31 -13.72
CA SER A 3 3.92 34.66 -14.97
C SER A 3 3.06 33.56 -15.57
N PHE A 4 3.36 32.27 -15.30
CA PHE A 4 2.55 31.14 -15.77
C PHE A 4 1.20 30.98 -15.02
N TYR A 5 1.08 31.61 -13.86
CA TYR A 5 -0.12 31.52 -13.02
C TYR A 5 -0.88 32.85 -12.91
N ILE A 6 -0.33 33.92 -13.44
CA ILE A 6 -0.99 35.22 -13.51
C ILE A 6 -2.04 35.15 -14.65
N GLU A 7 -3.25 35.62 -14.38
CA GLU A 7 -4.37 35.66 -15.33
C GLU A 7 -4.76 34.31 -15.94
N SER A 8 -4.61 33.23 -15.15
CA SER A 8 -5.07 31.91 -15.59
C SER A 8 -6.58 31.89 -15.75
N ARG A 9 -7.04 31.45 -16.92
CA ARG A 9 -8.47 31.31 -17.24
C ARG A 9 -8.78 29.88 -17.64
N ALA A 10 -10.01 29.45 -17.43
CA ALA A 10 -10.53 28.17 -17.86
C ALA A 10 -11.95 28.33 -18.41
N CYS A 11 -12.37 27.40 -19.25
CA CYS A 11 -13.75 27.20 -19.66
C CYS A 11 -14.11 25.72 -19.53
N VAL A 12 -15.39 25.42 -19.41
CA VAL A 12 -15.89 24.04 -19.41
C VAL A 12 -16.41 23.71 -20.82
N ARG A 13 -15.95 22.59 -21.38
CA ARG A 13 -16.40 22.09 -22.67
C ARG A 13 -17.24 20.84 -22.49
N VAL A 14 -18.47 20.83 -23.04
CA VAL A 14 -19.38 19.68 -23.05
C VAL A 14 -19.81 19.44 -24.50
N GLY A 15 -19.26 18.39 -25.12
CA GLY A 15 -19.43 18.17 -26.55
C GLY A 15 -18.79 19.29 -27.39
N ASP A 16 -19.58 19.97 -28.19
CA ASP A 16 -19.14 21.11 -29.03
C ASP A 16 -19.42 22.49 -28.43
N GLU A 17 -20.04 22.55 -27.25
CA GLU A 17 -20.38 23.79 -26.53
C GLU A 17 -19.29 24.12 -25.50
N GLU A 18 -18.92 25.41 -25.40
CA GLU A 18 -17.99 25.94 -24.41
C GLU A 18 -18.70 26.98 -23.53
N SER A 19 -18.42 26.93 -22.22
CA SER A 19 -18.87 27.97 -21.30
C SER A 19 -18.09 29.28 -21.49
N GLU A 20 -18.57 30.36 -20.86
CA GLU A 20 -17.76 31.57 -20.72
C GLU A 20 -16.45 31.27 -19.97
N TRP A 21 -15.43 32.07 -20.30
CA TRP A 21 -14.11 31.97 -19.67
C TRP A 21 -14.14 32.62 -18.28
N PHE A 22 -13.75 31.86 -17.25
CA PHE A 22 -13.66 32.32 -15.87
C PHE A 22 -12.22 32.32 -15.36
N ALA A 23 -11.90 33.21 -14.43
CA ALA A 23 -10.58 33.30 -13.81
C ALA A 23 -10.31 32.10 -12.87
N VAL A 24 -9.10 31.57 -12.94
CA VAL A 24 -8.60 30.53 -12.02
C VAL A 24 -7.57 31.16 -11.09
N GLU A 25 -8.03 31.60 -9.93
CA GLU A 25 -7.20 32.34 -8.96
C GLU A 25 -6.46 31.42 -7.98
N VAL A 26 -6.93 30.18 -7.79
CA VAL A 26 -6.40 29.23 -6.81
C VAL A 26 -6.24 27.86 -7.43
N GLY A 27 -5.19 27.16 -7.01
CA GLY A 27 -4.92 25.78 -7.41
C GLY A 27 -3.74 25.66 -8.38
N LEU A 28 -3.58 24.46 -8.93
CA LEU A 28 -2.51 24.11 -9.85
C LEU A 28 -3.10 23.72 -11.20
N ARG A 29 -2.37 24.03 -12.26
CA ARG A 29 -2.79 23.63 -13.61
C ARG A 29 -2.69 22.10 -13.75
N GLN A 30 -3.81 21.47 -14.05
CA GLN A 30 -3.85 20.04 -14.34
C GLN A 30 -3.08 19.75 -15.65
N GLY A 31 -2.22 18.74 -15.64
CA GLY A 31 -1.36 18.41 -16.79
C GLY A 31 -0.05 19.22 -16.91
N CYS A 32 0.18 20.19 -16.03
CA CYS A 32 1.46 20.92 -15.99
C CYS A 32 2.53 20.08 -15.29
N VAL A 33 3.68 19.87 -15.94
CA VAL A 33 4.81 19.08 -15.40
C VAL A 33 5.41 19.70 -14.14
N MET A 34 5.35 21.02 -13.97
CA MET A 34 5.90 21.73 -12.80
C MET A 34 4.95 21.78 -11.61
N SER A 35 3.64 21.71 -11.84
CA SER A 35 2.64 21.85 -10.77
C SER A 35 2.81 20.86 -9.63
N PRO A 36 3.10 19.55 -9.84
CA PRO A 36 3.35 18.60 -8.74
C PRO A 36 4.56 18.98 -7.88
N TRP A 37 5.64 19.50 -8.48
CA TRP A 37 6.83 19.95 -7.76
C TRP A 37 6.55 21.17 -6.89
N LEU A 38 5.82 22.15 -7.44
CA LEU A 38 5.42 23.35 -6.69
C LEU A 38 4.51 22.99 -5.52
N PHE A 39 3.58 22.06 -5.73
CA PHE A 39 2.73 21.55 -4.65
C PHE A 39 3.55 20.87 -3.56
N ASN A 40 4.50 20.01 -3.93
CA ASN A 40 5.35 19.32 -2.96
C ASN A 40 6.19 20.32 -2.12
N ILE A 41 6.74 21.36 -2.74
CA ILE A 41 7.47 22.42 -2.01
C ILE A 41 6.52 23.15 -1.03
N PHE A 42 5.31 23.45 -1.48
CA PHE A 42 4.32 24.14 -0.67
C PHE A 42 3.87 23.30 0.52
N ILE A 43 3.51 22.03 0.28
CA ILE A 43 3.04 21.13 1.34
C ILE A 43 4.17 20.76 2.33
N ASP A 44 5.43 20.66 1.86
CA ASP A 44 6.59 20.47 2.73
C ASP A 44 6.71 21.61 3.77
N GLY A 45 6.45 22.84 3.35
CA GLY A 45 6.39 23.99 4.26
C GLY A 45 5.29 23.87 5.32
N VAL A 46 4.10 23.37 4.95
CA VAL A 46 3.02 23.07 5.89
C VAL A 46 3.44 22.00 6.90
N VAL A 47 4.00 20.90 6.38
CA VAL A 47 4.44 19.74 7.18
C VAL A 47 5.49 20.12 8.21
N ARG A 48 6.52 20.86 7.79
CA ARG A 48 7.59 21.33 8.69
C ARG A 48 7.04 22.19 9.81
N GLU A 49 6.11 23.09 9.49
CA GLU A 49 5.48 23.94 10.49
C GLU A 49 4.63 23.15 11.47
N VAL A 50 3.80 22.21 11.00
CA VAL A 50 3.00 21.31 11.85
C VAL A 50 3.93 20.47 12.74
N ARG A 51 4.97 19.88 12.17
CA ARG A 51 5.95 19.07 12.91
C ARG A 51 6.59 19.86 14.04
N ALA A 52 7.02 21.10 13.79
CA ALA A 52 7.61 21.95 14.81
C ALA A 52 6.65 22.25 15.99
N ARG A 53 5.34 22.39 15.69
CA ARG A 53 4.29 22.66 16.70
C ARG A 53 3.81 21.40 17.44
N THR A 54 4.08 20.23 16.90
CA THR A 54 3.58 18.95 17.41
C THR A 54 4.69 17.98 17.82
N LEU A 55 5.87 18.50 18.14
CA LEU A 55 6.99 17.71 18.65
C LEU A 55 6.56 16.89 19.88
N GLY A 56 6.97 15.64 19.96
CA GLY A 56 6.67 14.74 21.07
C GLY A 56 5.24 14.17 21.08
N ARG A 57 4.41 14.44 20.05
CA ARG A 57 3.00 14.00 20.02
C ARG A 57 2.69 12.89 19.01
N GLY A 58 3.71 12.28 18.44
CA GLY A 58 3.55 11.15 17.50
C GLY A 58 3.44 9.81 18.19
N VAL A 59 3.37 8.75 17.37
CA VAL A 59 3.52 7.37 17.83
C VAL A 59 5.00 7.12 18.16
N GLY A 60 5.27 6.79 19.42
CA GLY A 60 6.62 6.54 19.91
C GLY A 60 7.09 5.12 19.63
N MET A 61 8.33 4.99 19.17
CA MET A 61 9.05 3.73 19.00
C MET A 61 10.43 3.84 19.63
N VAL A 62 11.04 2.70 19.92
CA VAL A 62 12.42 2.64 20.42
C VAL A 62 13.29 2.03 19.33
N GLY A 63 14.24 2.78 18.83
CA GLY A 63 15.20 2.33 17.85
C GLY A 63 16.17 1.27 18.40
N GLU A 64 16.96 0.67 17.54
CA GLU A 64 17.88 -0.43 17.88
C GLU A 64 18.93 -0.03 18.92
N ARG A 65 19.32 1.24 18.95
CA ARG A 65 20.30 1.81 19.91
C ARG A 65 19.65 2.49 21.12
N GLY A 66 18.35 2.28 21.33
CA GLY A 66 17.61 2.90 22.42
C GLY A 66 17.15 4.34 22.15
N GLU A 67 17.41 4.89 20.96
CA GLU A 67 16.95 6.22 20.58
C GLU A 67 15.43 6.28 20.46
N GLU A 68 14.85 7.41 20.83
CA GLU A 68 13.44 7.67 20.61
C GLU A 68 13.16 8.04 19.15
N LEU A 69 12.28 7.28 18.53
CA LEU A 69 11.74 7.61 17.22
C LEU A 69 10.25 7.95 17.37
N GLN A 70 9.85 9.09 16.82
CA GLN A 70 8.45 9.50 16.80
C GLN A 70 7.99 9.76 15.37
N VAL A 71 6.83 9.20 15.02
CA VAL A 71 6.18 9.43 13.73
C VAL A 71 4.78 9.98 14.01
N ASN A 72 4.53 11.23 13.60
CA ASN A 72 3.25 11.88 13.78
C ASN A 72 2.52 12.18 12.48
N GLN A 73 3.20 12.06 11.32
CA GLN A 73 2.57 12.33 10.03
C GLN A 73 3.25 11.56 8.90
N LEU A 74 2.43 11.11 7.94
CA LEU A 74 2.85 10.57 6.65
C LEU A 74 2.14 11.35 5.55
N LEU A 75 2.82 11.60 4.44
CA LEU A 75 2.27 12.36 3.33
C LEU A 75 2.55 11.66 2.01
N PHE A 76 1.57 11.72 1.14
CA PHE A 76 1.70 11.32 -0.25
C PHE A 76 0.82 12.24 -1.10
N ALA A 77 1.44 13.16 -1.85
CA ALA A 77 0.75 14.25 -2.55
C ALA A 77 -0.15 15.05 -1.59
N ASP A 78 -1.45 15.05 -1.81
CA ASP A 78 -2.48 15.70 -0.99
C ASP A 78 -3.00 14.81 0.16
N ASP A 79 -2.76 13.49 0.09
CA ASP A 79 -3.16 12.57 1.15
C ASP A 79 -2.23 12.69 2.36
N THR A 80 -2.82 12.99 3.52
CA THR A 80 -2.10 13.16 4.79
C THR A 80 -2.64 12.22 5.85
N VAL A 81 -1.75 11.49 6.52
CA VAL A 81 -2.07 10.68 7.70
C VAL A 81 -1.44 11.34 8.92
N LEU A 82 -2.24 11.65 9.93
CA LEU A 82 -1.79 12.14 11.22
C LEU A 82 -1.91 11.02 12.26
N MET A 83 -0.87 10.81 13.06
CA MET A 83 -0.79 9.69 13.99
C MET A 83 -0.38 10.16 15.39
N ALA A 84 -0.99 9.57 16.40
CA ALA A 84 -0.60 9.76 17.81
C ALA A 84 -0.89 8.49 18.61
N ASP A 85 -0.26 8.38 19.79
CA ASP A 85 -0.44 7.26 20.71
C ASP A 85 -1.57 7.47 21.73
N SER A 86 -2.22 8.65 21.73
CA SER A 86 -3.39 8.96 22.55
C SER A 86 -4.34 9.91 21.83
N GLU A 87 -5.62 9.89 22.24
CA GLU A 87 -6.65 10.79 21.73
C GLU A 87 -6.29 12.26 21.95
N GLU A 88 -5.83 12.62 23.13
CA GLU A 88 -5.45 13.99 23.45
C GLU A 88 -4.35 14.52 22.52
N LYS A 89 -3.30 13.70 22.31
CA LYS A 89 -2.23 14.06 21.38
C LYS A 89 -2.75 14.17 19.94
N LEU A 90 -3.63 13.25 19.51
CA LEU A 90 -4.22 13.30 18.17
C LEU A 90 -5.05 14.56 17.98
N ARG A 91 -5.91 14.91 18.93
CA ARG A 91 -6.70 16.16 18.89
C ARG A 91 -5.81 17.39 18.73
N ARG A 92 -4.70 17.46 19.47
CA ARG A 92 -3.73 18.56 19.36
C ARG A 92 -3.05 18.60 17.99
N VAL A 93 -2.60 17.45 17.47
CA VAL A 93 -1.97 17.35 16.15
C VAL A 93 -2.93 17.80 15.05
N VAL A 94 -4.18 17.32 15.09
CA VAL A 94 -5.23 17.68 14.12
C VAL A 94 -5.58 19.17 14.22
N CYS A 95 -5.72 19.72 15.42
CA CYS A 95 -5.98 21.15 15.65
C CYS A 95 -4.86 22.03 15.06
N GLU A 96 -3.59 21.71 15.34
CA GLU A 96 -2.45 22.49 14.81
C GLU A 96 -2.33 22.33 13.29
N PHE A 97 -2.61 21.14 12.75
CA PHE A 97 -2.67 20.91 11.29
C PHE A 97 -3.73 21.81 10.65
N GLY A 98 -4.96 21.82 11.18
CA GLY A 98 -6.05 22.68 10.67
C GLY A 98 -5.69 24.17 10.71
N LYS A 99 -5.10 24.66 11.83
CA LYS A 99 -4.64 26.06 11.96
C LYS A 99 -3.59 26.43 10.91
N VAL A 100 -2.62 25.53 10.66
CA VAL A 100 -1.56 25.78 9.66
C VAL A 100 -2.15 25.76 8.26
N CYS A 101 -3.02 24.81 7.95
CA CYS A 101 -3.73 24.72 6.66
C CYS A 101 -4.51 26.00 6.39
N ASN A 102 -5.34 26.46 7.33
CA ASN A 102 -6.13 27.70 7.20
C ASN A 102 -5.25 28.93 6.94
N ARG A 103 -4.17 29.08 7.70
CA ARG A 103 -3.22 30.20 7.50
C ARG A 103 -2.59 30.18 6.11
N ARG A 104 -2.37 28.98 5.58
CA ARG A 104 -1.81 28.75 4.24
C ARG A 104 -2.88 28.70 3.15
N LYS A 105 -4.14 29.02 3.49
CA LYS A 105 -5.29 28.98 2.55
C LYS A 105 -5.54 27.58 1.93
N LEU A 106 -5.18 26.51 2.66
CA LEU A 106 -5.57 25.15 2.34
C LEU A 106 -6.85 24.79 3.10
N LYS A 107 -7.80 24.17 2.42
CA LYS A 107 -9.01 23.65 3.04
C LYS A 107 -8.92 22.15 3.22
N VAL A 108 -9.09 21.66 4.45
CA VAL A 108 -9.19 20.23 4.73
C VAL A 108 -10.57 19.73 4.33
N ASN A 109 -10.64 18.63 3.58
CA ASN A 109 -11.91 18.03 3.20
C ASN A 109 -12.40 17.10 4.33
N VAL A 110 -13.26 17.64 5.22
CA VAL A 110 -13.79 16.92 6.38
C VAL A 110 -14.55 15.66 5.97
N ASN A 111 -15.36 15.71 4.92
CA ASN A 111 -16.15 14.56 4.45
C ASN A 111 -15.30 13.37 4.01
N LYS A 112 -14.10 13.62 3.46
CA LYS A 112 -13.14 12.59 3.07
C LYS A 112 -12.18 12.20 4.20
N SER A 113 -12.08 13.04 5.23
CA SER A 113 -11.20 12.78 6.39
C SER A 113 -11.89 11.87 7.39
N LYS A 114 -11.19 10.89 7.88
CA LYS A 114 -11.70 9.89 8.84
C LYS A 114 -10.73 9.75 9.99
N VAL A 115 -11.22 9.28 11.12
CA VAL A 115 -10.40 8.89 12.27
C VAL A 115 -10.53 7.40 12.53
N MET A 116 -9.44 6.75 12.90
CA MET A 116 -9.42 5.30 13.15
C MET A 116 -8.57 5.00 14.37
N VAL A 117 -9.04 4.08 15.21
CA VAL A 117 -8.29 3.56 16.36
C VAL A 117 -7.65 2.23 15.98
N CYS A 118 -6.32 2.16 16.07
CA CYS A 118 -5.60 0.91 15.90
C CYS A 118 -5.41 0.21 17.25
N ASN A 119 -5.68 -1.10 17.30
CA ASN A 119 -5.60 -1.92 18.53
C ASN A 119 -6.47 -1.38 19.68
N ARG A 120 -7.74 -1.05 19.37
CA ARG A 120 -8.71 -0.58 20.37
C ARG A 120 -8.76 -1.50 21.57
N ARG A 121 -8.60 -0.95 22.76
CA ARG A 121 -8.93 -1.62 24.02
C ARG A 121 -10.44 -1.48 24.25
N ALA A 122 -11.08 -2.50 24.84
CA ALA A 122 -12.54 -2.57 25.00
C ALA A 122 -13.19 -1.38 25.76
N GLN A 123 -12.41 -0.51 26.39
CA GLN A 123 -12.87 0.60 27.24
C GLN A 123 -12.78 1.97 26.54
N LEU A 124 -12.38 2.05 25.28
CA LEU A 124 -12.33 3.33 24.57
C LEU A 124 -13.69 3.67 23.98
N GLU A 125 -14.27 4.78 24.46
CA GLU A 125 -15.46 5.39 23.87
C GLU A 125 -15.16 5.94 22.46
N ASN A 126 -16.22 6.35 21.74
CA ASN A 126 -16.08 6.95 20.41
C ASN A 126 -15.23 8.23 20.48
N LEU A 127 -14.23 8.32 19.61
CA LEU A 127 -13.35 9.48 19.55
C LEU A 127 -14.11 10.76 19.13
N ASP A 128 -13.82 11.87 19.79
CA ASP A 128 -14.28 13.20 19.36
C ASP A 128 -13.10 14.02 18.82
N VAL A 129 -12.70 13.74 17.60
CA VAL A 129 -11.65 14.48 16.88
C VAL A 129 -12.34 15.42 15.88
N ARG A 130 -11.98 16.71 15.92
CA ARG A 130 -12.62 17.74 15.10
C ARG A 130 -11.59 18.51 14.27
N VAL A 131 -11.99 18.89 13.06
CA VAL A 131 -11.29 19.83 12.18
C VAL A 131 -12.22 21.02 11.95
N GLU A 132 -11.77 22.23 12.27
CA GLU A 132 -12.57 23.46 12.10
C GLU A 132 -13.96 23.43 12.78
N GLY A 133 -14.07 22.72 13.89
CA GLY A 133 -15.34 22.52 14.63
C GLY A 133 -16.18 21.33 14.16
N GLU A 134 -15.94 20.81 12.98
CA GLU A 134 -16.65 19.63 12.44
C GLU A 134 -16.01 18.33 12.94
N ARG A 135 -16.85 17.40 13.43
CA ARG A 135 -16.39 16.10 13.93
C ARG A 135 -16.05 15.19 12.76
N LEU A 136 -14.89 14.53 12.84
CA LEU A 136 -14.50 13.48 11.91
C LEU A 136 -15.26 12.18 12.21
N GLU A 137 -15.67 11.50 11.15
CA GLU A 137 -16.27 10.17 11.25
C GLU A 137 -15.22 9.14 11.68
N GLU A 138 -15.57 8.36 12.70
CA GLU A 138 -14.75 7.23 13.14
C GLU A 138 -15.07 5.99 12.30
N VAL A 139 -14.01 5.30 11.83
CA VAL A 139 -14.12 4.12 10.96
C VAL A 139 -13.24 2.98 11.48
N ASP A 140 -13.64 1.74 11.21
CA ASP A 140 -12.86 0.54 11.57
C ASP A 140 -11.83 0.16 10.51
N ASP A 141 -12.03 0.61 9.27
CA ASP A 141 -11.11 0.43 8.16
C ASP A 141 -11.05 1.67 7.27
N PHE A 142 -9.91 1.88 6.66
CA PHE A 142 -9.69 3.02 5.77
C PHE A 142 -8.85 2.64 4.56
N LYS A 143 -9.27 3.12 3.38
CA LYS A 143 -8.52 2.91 2.14
C LYS A 143 -7.46 4.01 1.98
N TYR A 144 -6.19 3.65 2.13
CA TYR A 144 -5.05 4.55 1.98
C TYR A 144 -4.10 4.07 0.88
N LEU A 145 -3.78 4.94 -0.08
CA LEU A 145 -2.93 4.64 -1.24
C LEU A 145 -3.33 3.35 -1.98
N GLY A 146 -4.61 3.10 -2.02
CA GLY A 146 -5.19 1.94 -2.66
C GLY A 146 -5.20 0.66 -1.81
N GLY A 147 -4.45 0.56 -0.70
CA GLY A 147 -4.53 -0.52 0.29
C GLY A 147 -5.61 -0.27 1.34
N VAL A 148 -6.06 -1.32 2.03
CA VAL A 148 -6.98 -1.22 3.16
C VAL A 148 -6.22 -1.41 4.46
N ILE A 149 -6.28 -0.40 5.32
CA ILE A 149 -5.77 -0.45 6.69
C ILE A 149 -6.97 -0.69 7.61
N THR A 150 -6.84 -1.64 8.55
CA THR A 150 -7.88 -1.98 9.51
C THR A 150 -7.46 -1.65 10.93
N GLY A 151 -8.40 -1.28 11.79
CA GLY A 151 -8.13 -0.98 13.20
C GLY A 151 -7.50 -2.13 13.97
N ASP A 152 -7.73 -3.37 13.54
CA ASP A 152 -7.08 -4.55 14.10
C ASP A 152 -5.70 -4.86 13.50
N ALA A 153 -5.21 -4.02 12.57
CA ALA A 153 -3.97 -4.20 11.83
C ALA A 153 -3.86 -5.54 11.07
N SER A 154 -5.00 -6.15 10.69
CA SER A 154 -5.02 -7.36 9.85
C SER A 154 -4.97 -6.98 8.38
N ILE A 155 -4.30 -7.81 7.57
CA ILE A 155 -4.22 -7.59 6.12
C ILE A 155 -5.27 -8.37 5.33
N GLY A 156 -6.09 -9.18 6.00
CA GLY A 156 -7.04 -10.10 5.35
C GLY A 156 -8.06 -9.38 4.46
N MET A 157 -8.49 -8.17 4.86
CA MET A 157 -9.40 -7.33 4.06
C MET A 157 -8.71 -6.78 2.82
N ASP A 158 -7.47 -6.30 2.93
CA ASP A 158 -6.71 -5.82 1.78
C ASP A 158 -6.49 -6.93 0.76
N VAL A 159 -6.03 -8.11 1.18
CA VAL A 159 -5.88 -9.29 0.31
C VAL A 159 -7.19 -9.65 -0.38
N GLN A 160 -8.32 -9.66 0.37
CA GLN A 160 -9.62 -9.96 -0.22
C GLN A 160 -10.04 -8.93 -1.25
N GLN A 161 -9.81 -7.64 -0.98
CA GLN A 161 -10.10 -6.57 -1.93
C GLN A 161 -9.26 -6.69 -3.21
N ARG A 162 -7.97 -7.06 -3.09
CA ARG A 162 -7.08 -7.31 -4.23
C ARG A 162 -7.50 -8.51 -5.05
N VAL A 163 -7.88 -9.60 -4.39
CA VAL A 163 -8.45 -10.79 -5.06
C VAL A 163 -9.71 -10.41 -5.82
N ASN A 164 -10.61 -9.65 -5.20
CA ASN A 164 -11.83 -9.16 -5.86
C ASN A 164 -11.53 -8.25 -7.05
N GLY A 165 -10.55 -7.34 -6.92
CA GLY A 165 -10.07 -6.48 -8.00
C GLY A 165 -9.51 -7.29 -9.17
N GLY A 166 -8.63 -8.26 -8.89
CA GLY A 166 -8.10 -9.19 -9.88
C GLY A 166 -9.20 -10.00 -10.58
N MET A 167 -10.22 -10.42 -9.82
CA MET A 167 -11.39 -11.13 -10.38
C MET A 167 -12.28 -10.24 -11.26
N LYS A 168 -12.45 -8.95 -10.94
CA LYS A 168 -13.17 -7.99 -11.80
C LYS A 168 -12.43 -7.80 -13.12
N VAL A 169 -11.13 -7.59 -13.07
CA VAL A 169 -10.28 -7.45 -14.27
C VAL A 169 -10.30 -8.74 -15.10
N PHE A 170 -10.18 -9.90 -14.44
CA PHE A 170 -10.34 -11.20 -15.11
C PHE A 170 -11.69 -11.31 -15.82
N GLY A 171 -12.79 -10.89 -15.17
CA GLY A 171 -14.12 -10.86 -15.76
C GLY A 171 -14.18 -10.05 -17.06
N ALA A 172 -13.55 -8.88 -17.07
CA ALA A 172 -13.48 -8.01 -18.24
C ALA A 172 -12.72 -8.63 -19.43
N VAL A 173 -11.60 -9.32 -19.15
CA VAL A 173 -10.78 -9.94 -20.22
C VAL A 173 -11.23 -11.36 -20.61
N LYS A 174 -12.10 -12.00 -19.84
CA LYS A 174 -12.51 -13.40 -20.01
C LYS A 174 -13.17 -13.68 -21.38
N SER A 175 -13.96 -12.74 -21.89
CA SER A 175 -14.59 -12.85 -23.21
C SER A 175 -13.54 -12.93 -24.32
N MET A 176 -12.47 -12.13 -24.23
CA MET A 176 -11.37 -12.14 -25.18
C MET A 176 -10.62 -13.48 -25.16
N TRP A 177 -10.50 -14.14 -23.99
CA TRP A 177 -9.84 -15.45 -23.90
C TRP A 177 -10.61 -16.59 -24.55
N LYS A 178 -11.89 -16.41 -24.86
CA LYS A 178 -12.69 -17.36 -25.64
C LYS A 178 -12.46 -17.26 -27.14
N VAL A 179 -11.86 -16.18 -27.64
CA VAL A 179 -11.57 -15.97 -29.04
C VAL A 179 -10.54 -17.00 -29.51
N LYS A 180 -10.89 -17.81 -30.52
CA LYS A 180 -10.06 -18.90 -30.99
C LYS A 180 -8.73 -18.46 -31.61
N SER A 181 -8.68 -17.28 -32.22
CA SER A 181 -7.45 -16.68 -32.79
C SER A 181 -6.46 -16.17 -31.74
N LEU A 182 -6.88 -15.97 -30.48
CA LEU A 182 -5.99 -15.49 -29.43
C LEU A 182 -5.13 -16.65 -28.92
N SER A 183 -3.82 -16.58 -29.18
CA SER A 183 -2.85 -17.58 -28.76
C SER A 183 -2.71 -17.66 -27.24
N MET A 184 -2.25 -18.81 -26.71
CA MET A 184 -1.94 -18.96 -25.28
C MET A 184 -0.90 -17.94 -24.81
N LYS A 185 0.07 -17.58 -25.65
CA LYS A 185 1.04 -16.50 -25.38
C LYS A 185 0.35 -15.16 -25.14
N GLY A 186 -0.65 -14.81 -25.97
CA GLY A 186 -1.45 -13.59 -25.82
C GLY A 186 -2.28 -13.59 -24.52
N LYS A 187 -2.99 -14.69 -24.25
CA LYS A 187 -3.76 -14.86 -22.99
C LYS A 187 -2.88 -14.71 -21.75
N ARG A 188 -1.70 -15.34 -21.77
CA ARG A 188 -0.69 -15.23 -20.68
C ARG A 188 -0.18 -13.80 -20.52
N ALA A 189 0.11 -13.10 -21.62
CA ALA A 189 0.55 -11.71 -21.56
C ALA A 189 -0.50 -10.80 -20.90
N MET A 190 -1.78 -10.94 -21.27
CA MET A 190 -2.88 -10.21 -20.62
C MET A 190 -3.00 -10.54 -19.13
N TYR A 191 -2.92 -11.82 -18.77
CA TYR A 191 -2.94 -12.24 -17.36
C TYR A 191 -1.80 -11.62 -16.56
N GLN A 192 -0.57 -11.73 -17.06
CA GLN A 192 0.62 -11.21 -16.39
C GLN A 192 0.69 -9.68 -16.37
N GLY A 193 0.19 -9.01 -17.42
CA GLY A 193 0.24 -7.55 -17.55
C GLY A 193 -0.88 -6.81 -16.84
N ILE A 194 -2.04 -7.46 -16.62
CA ILE A 194 -3.21 -6.76 -16.08
C ILE A 194 -3.73 -7.41 -14.80
N VAL A 195 -4.00 -8.73 -14.82
CA VAL A 195 -4.63 -9.42 -13.67
C VAL A 195 -3.66 -9.52 -12.49
N VAL A 196 -2.43 -9.99 -12.75
CA VAL A 196 -1.41 -10.18 -11.70
C VAL A 196 -1.02 -8.88 -11.01
N PRO A 197 -0.71 -7.76 -11.71
CA PRO A 197 -0.39 -6.50 -11.06
C PRO A 197 -1.54 -5.95 -10.22
N THR A 198 -2.78 -6.12 -10.66
CA THR A 198 -3.97 -5.71 -9.88
C THR A 198 -4.11 -6.53 -8.60
N ALA A 199 -3.94 -7.85 -8.68
CA ALA A 199 -4.08 -8.76 -7.54
C ALA A 199 -2.93 -8.65 -6.53
N LEU A 200 -1.73 -8.28 -6.97
CA LEU A 200 -0.54 -8.16 -6.14
C LEU A 200 -0.10 -6.71 -5.89
N TYR A 201 -0.97 -5.73 -6.08
CA TYR A 201 -0.64 -4.35 -5.74
C TYR A 201 -0.45 -4.19 -4.23
N GLY A 202 0.69 -3.64 -3.80
CA GLY A 202 1.04 -3.48 -2.39
C GLY A 202 1.44 -4.78 -1.67
N ALA A 203 1.54 -5.91 -2.40
CA ALA A 203 1.81 -7.22 -1.80
C ALA A 203 3.19 -7.34 -1.14
N GLU A 204 4.12 -6.45 -1.43
CA GLU A 204 5.43 -6.36 -0.81
C GLU A 204 5.38 -6.06 0.70
N THR A 205 4.29 -5.47 1.17
CA THR A 205 4.09 -5.10 2.59
C THR A 205 3.27 -6.13 3.37
N TRP A 206 2.81 -7.22 2.73
CA TRP A 206 1.88 -8.15 3.36
C TRP A 206 2.56 -9.19 4.28
N GLY A 207 2.07 -9.30 5.52
CA GLY A 207 2.30 -10.45 6.40
C GLY A 207 1.16 -11.46 6.26
N THR A 208 1.14 -12.27 5.18
CA THR A 208 0.01 -13.13 4.81
C THR A 208 -0.13 -14.39 5.66
N SER A 209 -1.37 -14.69 6.07
CA SER A 209 -1.75 -15.99 6.62
C SER A 209 -1.81 -17.07 5.52
N VAL A 210 -1.84 -18.34 5.91
CA VAL A 210 -2.07 -19.48 5.00
C VAL A 210 -3.41 -19.31 4.24
N ARG A 211 -4.43 -18.80 4.91
CA ARG A 211 -5.76 -18.56 4.31
C ARG A 211 -5.68 -17.50 3.20
N ASP A 212 -4.94 -16.43 3.41
CA ASP A 212 -4.81 -15.34 2.42
C ASP A 212 -4.05 -15.81 1.19
N ARG A 213 -2.97 -16.56 1.39
CA ARG A 213 -2.22 -17.20 0.28
C ARG A 213 -3.09 -18.11 -0.55
N ARG A 214 -3.88 -18.96 0.12
CA ARG A 214 -4.83 -19.86 -0.58
C ARG A 214 -5.86 -19.10 -1.41
N ARG A 215 -6.33 -17.92 -0.95
CA ARG A 215 -7.25 -17.08 -1.75
C ARG A 215 -6.62 -16.62 -3.05
N LEU A 216 -5.36 -16.20 -3.02
CA LEU A 216 -4.60 -15.79 -4.22
C LEU A 216 -4.43 -16.98 -5.17
N ASP A 217 -4.02 -18.13 -4.69
CA ASP A 217 -3.78 -19.31 -5.51
C ASP A 217 -5.09 -19.88 -6.11
N VAL A 218 -6.20 -19.81 -5.37
CA VAL A 218 -7.54 -20.19 -5.88
C VAL A 218 -8.00 -19.25 -6.99
N MET A 219 -7.80 -17.94 -6.82
CA MET A 219 -8.08 -16.95 -7.86
C MET A 219 -7.24 -17.21 -9.10
N GLU A 220 -5.95 -17.44 -8.95
CA GLU A 220 -5.06 -17.78 -10.05
C GLU A 220 -5.54 -19.00 -10.81
N MET A 221 -5.78 -20.12 -10.12
CA MET A 221 -6.23 -21.35 -10.76
C MET A 221 -7.54 -21.19 -11.52
N LYS A 222 -8.43 -20.29 -11.08
CA LYS A 222 -9.65 -19.94 -11.82
C LYS A 222 -9.32 -19.24 -13.15
N CYS A 223 -8.35 -18.33 -13.14
CA CYS A 223 -7.87 -17.64 -14.35
C CYS A 223 -7.20 -18.65 -15.32
N LEU A 224 -6.24 -19.45 -14.82
CA LEU A 224 -5.49 -20.40 -15.65
C LEU A 224 -6.39 -21.46 -16.29
N ARG A 225 -7.35 -22.00 -15.53
CA ARG A 225 -8.35 -22.93 -16.09
C ARG A 225 -9.16 -22.30 -17.21
N SER A 226 -9.58 -21.05 -17.03
CA SER A 226 -10.32 -20.32 -18.07
C SER A 226 -9.51 -20.11 -19.35
N MET A 227 -8.18 -19.89 -19.24
CA MET A 227 -7.30 -19.80 -20.41
C MET A 227 -7.24 -21.11 -21.19
N CYS A 228 -7.24 -22.25 -20.48
CA CYS A 228 -7.21 -23.59 -21.09
C CYS A 228 -8.59 -24.07 -21.56
N GLY A 229 -9.67 -23.33 -21.31
CA GLY A 229 -11.02 -23.77 -21.60
C GLY A 229 -11.51 -24.91 -20.73
N VAL A 230 -10.86 -25.19 -19.59
CA VAL A 230 -11.23 -26.25 -18.65
C VAL A 230 -11.88 -25.69 -17.39
N ASN A 231 -12.73 -26.49 -16.75
CA ASN A 231 -13.40 -26.17 -15.51
C ASN A 231 -13.04 -27.17 -14.40
N ARG A 232 -13.57 -27.01 -13.20
CA ARG A 232 -13.27 -27.90 -12.06
C ARG A 232 -13.85 -29.31 -12.22
N ARG A 233 -14.93 -29.46 -12.99
CA ARG A 233 -15.59 -30.76 -13.20
C ARG A 233 -14.75 -31.65 -14.13
N ASP A 234 -13.89 -31.07 -14.98
CA ASP A 234 -13.00 -31.80 -15.89
C ASP A 234 -11.85 -32.49 -15.15
N ARG A 235 -11.73 -32.27 -13.83
CA ARG A 235 -10.77 -32.93 -12.92
C ARG A 235 -9.29 -32.86 -13.37
N VAL A 236 -8.94 -31.87 -14.21
CA VAL A 236 -7.55 -31.66 -14.64
C VAL A 236 -6.74 -31.14 -13.45
N ARG A 237 -5.60 -31.78 -13.14
CA ARG A 237 -4.69 -31.40 -12.05
C ARG A 237 -4.13 -30.00 -12.25
N ASN A 238 -3.82 -29.30 -11.15
CA ASN A 238 -3.30 -27.93 -11.20
C ASN A 238 -1.96 -27.83 -11.95
N GLU A 239 -1.08 -28.80 -11.75
CA GLU A 239 0.23 -28.89 -12.39
C GLU A 239 0.07 -28.96 -13.92
N GLU A 240 -0.88 -29.78 -14.39
CA GLU A 240 -1.16 -29.91 -15.81
C GLU A 240 -1.75 -28.62 -16.40
N VAL A 241 -2.64 -27.94 -15.67
CA VAL A 241 -3.16 -26.62 -16.08
C VAL A 241 -2.03 -25.61 -16.19
N ARG A 242 -1.11 -25.56 -15.21
CA ARG A 242 0.06 -24.70 -15.23
C ARG A 242 0.97 -25.00 -16.40
N ARG A 243 1.24 -26.26 -16.65
CA ARG A 243 2.06 -26.73 -17.79
C ARG A 243 1.46 -26.26 -19.12
N ARG A 244 0.16 -26.43 -19.34
CA ARG A 244 -0.55 -25.97 -20.56
C ARG A 244 -0.47 -24.47 -20.78
N VAL A 245 -0.59 -23.69 -19.69
CA VAL A 245 -0.49 -22.22 -19.75
C VAL A 245 0.98 -21.76 -19.85
N GLY A 246 1.93 -22.57 -19.39
CA GLY A 246 3.35 -22.21 -19.30
C GLY A 246 3.64 -21.22 -18.15
N ILE A 247 2.94 -21.37 -17.02
CA ILE A 247 3.14 -20.60 -15.79
C ILE A 247 3.37 -21.60 -14.66
N GLN A 248 4.60 -21.71 -14.18
CA GLN A 248 4.96 -22.60 -13.07
C GLN A 248 4.81 -21.88 -11.71
N GLU A 249 5.32 -20.66 -11.64
CA GLU A 249 5.29 -19.84 -10.41
C GLU A 249 3.86 -19.47 -10.03
N THR A 250 3.47 -19.75 -8.77
CA THR A 250 2.16 -19.39 -8.20
C THR A 250 2.07 -17.90 -7.86
N LEU A 251 0.84 -17.37 -7.67
CA LEU A 251 0.68 -15.99 -7.20
C LEU A 251 1.26 -15.80 -5.79
N SER A 252 1.15 -16.79 -4.93
CA SER A 252 1.73 -16.72 -3.59
C SER A 252 3.27 -16.72 -3.62
N GLU A 253 3.91 -17.40 -4.56
CA GLU A 253 5.36 -17.32 -4.77
C GLU A 253 5.79 -15.98 -5.37
N ARG A 254 5.01 -15.44 -6.32
CA ARG A 254 5.26 -14.08 -6.85
C ARG A 254 5.14 -13.01 -5.77
N MET A 255 4.21 -13.18 -4.84
CA MET A 255 4.10 -12.33 -3.66
C MET A 255 5.33 -12.46 -2.77
N ASP A 256 5.79 -13.69 -2.46
CA ASP A 256 7.02 -13.93 -1.70
C ASP A 256 8.22 -13.23 -2.35
N ARG A 257 8.32 -13.29 -3.67
CA ARG A 257 9.38 -12.58 -4.42
C ARG A 257 9.31 -11.07 -4.28
N ARG A 258 8.10 -10.47 -4.24
CA ARG A 258 7.93 -9.03 -4.00
C ARG A 258 8.33 -8.66 -2.57
N VAL A 259 7.88 -9.44 -1.58
CA VAL A 259 8.27 -9.27 -0.18
C VAL A 259 9.80 -9.31 -0.01
N LEU A 260 10.47 -10.30 -0.61
CA LEU A 260 11.93 -10.40 -0.57
C LEU A 260 12.61 -9.25 -1.33
N SER A 261 12.07 -8.82 -2.47
CA SER A 261 12.62 -7.67 -3.20
C SER A 261 12.59 -6.40 -2.35
N TRP A 262 11.50 -6.18 -1.61
CA TRP A 262 11.35 -5.06 -0.69
C TRP A 262 12.25 -5.21 0.54
N TYR A 263 12.35 -6.41 1.11
CA TYR A 263 13.28 -6.71 2.21
C TYR A 263 14.72 -6.36 1.84
N GLY A 264 15.22 -6.85 0.72
CA GLY A 264 16.57 -6.52 0.29
C GLY A 264 16.76 -5.03 -0.04
N HIS A 265 15.71 -4.32 -0.46
CA HIS A 265 15.78 -2.86 -0.61
C HIS A 265 15.92 -2.16 0.74
N ILE A 266 15.17 -2.57 1.77
CA ILE A 266 15.27 -2.03 3.12
C ILE A 266 16.67 -2.31 3.70
N GLU A 267 17.21 -3.53 3.53
CA GLU A 267 18.52 -3.88 4.07
C GLU A 267 19.66 -3.03 3.47
N ARG A 268 19.53 -2.59 2.24
CA ARG A 268 20.50 -1.70 1.57
C ARG A 268 20.24 -0.20 1.75
N MET A 269 19.15 0.19 2.44
CA MET A 269 18.92 1.63 2.74
C MET A 269 19.94 2.15 3.73
N ASP A 270 20.23 3.45 3.64
CA ASP A 270 21.01 4.16 4.66
C ASP A 270 20.29 4.10 6.02
N ASP A 271 21.04 3.98 7.09
CA ASP A 271 20.51 3.77 8.44
C ASP A 271 19.74 4.99 8.98
N ASP A 272 19.98 6.18 8.46
CA ASP A 272 19.28 7.42 8.82
C ASP A 272 17.88 7.55 8.17
N ARG A 273 17.60 6.76 7.12
CA ARG A 273 16.29 6.79 6.48
C ARG A 273 15.17 6.33 7.41
N LEU A 274 14.10 7.10 7.47
CA LEU A 274 12.96 6.83 8.35
C LEU A 274 12.43 5.38 8.19
N THR A 275 12.30 4.90 6.96
CA THR A 275 11.84 3.52 6.68
C THR A 275 12.75 2.47 7.33
N LYS A 276 14.09 2.63 7.22
CA LYS A 276 15.06 1.72 7.83
C LYS A 276 15.00 1.79 9.35
N ARG A 277 14.88 3.00 9.90
CA ARG A 277 14.76 3.22 11.34
C ARG A 277 13.49 2.60 11.91
N ILE A 278 12.34 2.76 11.23
CA ILE A 278 11.08 2.12 11.63
C ILE A 278 11.19 0.59 11.56
N TYR A 279 11.81 0.07 10.51
CA TYR A 279 12.03 -1.38 10.35
C TYR A 279 12.85 -1.98 11.51
N LYS A 280 13.89 -1.26 11.96
CA LYS A 280 14.74 -1.67 13.08
C LYS A 280 14.13 -1.37 14.46
N ALA A 281 13.12 -0.51 14.53
CA ALA A 281 12.54 -0.07 15.80
C ALA A 281 11.57 -1.09 16.40
N ASN A 282 11.47 -1.07 17.73
CA ASN A 282 10.47 -1.80 18.48
C ASN A 282 9.34 -0.89 18.89
N ALA A 283 8.09 -1.32 18.72
CA ALA A 283 6.94 -0.59 19.21
C ALA A 283 6.97 -0.50 20.75
N ARG A 284 6.66 0.69 21.27
CA ARG A 284 6.46 0.88 22.72
C ARG A 284 5.13 0.26 23.14
N GLY A 285 5.12 -0.38 24.29
CA GLY A 285 3.90 -0.88 24.94
C GLY A 285 3.93 -2.36 25.25
N ALA A 286 3.02 -2.77 26.13
CA ALA A 286 2.86 -4.17 26.51
C ALA A 286 2.26 -4.97 25.36
N ARG A 287 2.78 -6.17 25.08
CA ARG A 287 2.18 -7.10 24.14
C ARG A 287 0.78 -7.48 24.61
N VAL A 288 -0.18 -7.45 23.70
CA VAL A 288 -1.55 -7.91 23.99
C VAL A 288 -1.51 -9.41 24.24
N ARG A 289 -2.25 -9.88 25.28
CA ARG A 289 -2.37 -11.30 25.59
C ARG A 289 -3.10 -12.02 24.44
N GLY A 290 -2.55 -13.15 24.00
CA GLY A 290 -3.13 -13.97 22.93
C GLY A 290 -2.09 -14.39 21.89
N ARG A 291 -2.56 -15.10 20.84
CA ARG A 291 -1.70 -15.52 19.72
C ARG A 291 -1.20 -14.26 18.96
N PRO A 292 0.11 -14.10 18.79
CA PRO A 292 0.66 -12.98 18.04
C PRO A 292 0.06 -12.92 16.62
N LYS A 293 -0.29 -11.72 16.17
CA LYS A 293 -0.68 -11.51 14.78
C LYS A 293 0.54 -11.75 13.88
N MET A 294 0.30 -12.24 12.68
CA MET A 294 1.34 -12.44 11.67
C MET A 294 1.99 -11.11 11.33
N ALA A 295 3.26 -10.95 11.65
CA ALA A 295 4.04 -9.79 11.28
C ALA A 295 4.57 -9.91 9.84
N TRP A 296 4.93 -8.79 9.23
CA TRP A 296 5.58 -8.78 7.92
C TRP A 296 6.85 -9.64 7.88
N MET A 297 7.66 -9.56 8.95
CA MET A 297 8.87 -10.39 9.09
C MET A 297 8.61 -11.90 9.10
N ASP A 298 7.43 -12.35 9.54
CA ASP A 298 7.07 -13.76 9.46
C ASP A 298 6.89 -14.19 7.99
N GLY A 299 6.41 -13.28 7.15
CA GLY A 299 6.36 -13.45 5.69
C GLY A 299 7.74 -13.54 5.06
N VAL A 300 8.67 -12.65 5.47
CA VAL A 300 10.08 -12.68 5.04
C VAL A 300 10.75 -14.00 5.44
N LYS A 301 10.66 -14.38 6.72
CA LYS A 301 11.21 -15.64 7.25
C LYS A 301 10.75 -16.83 6.44
N ARG A 302 9.45 -16.98 6.26
CA ARG A 302 8.86 -18.06 5.45
C ARG A 302 9.40 -18.09 4.01
N ALA A 303 9.49 -16.91 3.39
CA ALA A 303 9.94 -16.81 2.00
C ALA A 303 11.45 -17.15 1.86
N VAL A 304 12.25 -16.84 2.87
CA VAL A 304 13.67 -17.18 2.97
C VAL A 304 13.86 -18.70 3.23
N GLU A 305 13.15 -19.23 4.24
CA GLU A 305 13.19 -20.67 4.60
C GLU A 305 12.81 -21.57 3.44
N LYS A 306 11.81 -21.20 2.65
CA LYS A 306 11.43 -21.91 1.41
C LYS A 306 12.57 -22.00 0.38
N ARG A 307 13.55 -21.11 0.46
CA ARG A 307 14.75 -21.10 -0.40
C ARG A 307 15.97 -21.78 0.24
N GLY A 308 15.76 -22.48 1.38
CA GLY A 308 16.76 -23.29 2.04
C GLY A 308 17.86 -22.49 2.76
N VAL A 309 17.64 -21.22 3.09
CA VAL A 309 18.62 -20.41 3.83
C VAL A 309 18.04 -19.85 5.13
N THR A 310 18.91 -19.47 6.07
CA THR A 310 18.54 -18.77 7.29
C THR A 310 18.31 -17.29 7.03
N VAL A 311 17.58 -16.61 7.94
CA VAL A 311 17.35 -15.16 7.84
C VAL A 311 18.65 -14.38 7.91
N ASP A 312 19.62 -14.82 8.74
CA ASP A 312 20.91 -14.16 8.87
C ASP A 312 21.71 -14.24 7.57
N ARG A 313 21.74 -15.44 6.95
CA ARG A 313 22.37 -15.59 5.63
C ARG A 313 21.66 -14.77 4.56
N ALA A 314 20.34 -14.70 4.57
CA ALA A 314 19.58 -13.86 3.65
C ALA A 314 19.88 -12.36 3.85
N LYS A 315 20.12 -11.92 5.09
CA LYS A 315 20.54 -10.55 5.39
C LYS A 315 21.91 -10.23 4.81
N GLU A 316 22.88 -11.14 4.93
CA GLU A 316 24.21 -10.99 4.31
C GLU A 316 24.08 -10.88 2.78
N LEU A 317 23.35 -11.81 2.14
CA LEU A 317 23.11 -11.79 0.70
C LEU A 317 22.41 -10.51 0.22
N ALA A 318 21.57 -9.92 1.08
CA ALA A 318 20.82 -8.72 0.74
C ALA A 318 21.70 -7.49 0.50
N TYR A 319 22.93 -7.44 1.03
CA TYR A 319 23.87 -6.32 0.81
C TYR A 319 24.41 -6.31 -0.63
N ASP A 320 24.67 -7.46 -1.25
CA ASP A 320 24.99 -7.51 -2.67
C ASP A 320 23.72 -7.56 -3.53
N ARG A 321 23.56 -6.56 -4.38
CA ARG A 321 22.34 -6.41 -5.20
C ARG A 321 22.23 -7.51 -6.27
N SER A 322 23.32 -8.03 -6.78
CA SER A 322 23.36 -9.05 -7.83
C SER A 322 23.06 -10.43 -7.24
N GLU A 323 23.72 -10.79 -6.14
CA GLU A 323 23.47 -12.02 -5.39
C GLU A 323 22.03 -12.07 -4.89
N TRP A 324 21.55 -10.96 -4.29
CA TRP A 324 20.18 -10.87 -3.83
C TRP A 324 19.16 -11.06 -4.96
N ARG A 325 19.40 -10.44 -6.11
CA ARG A 325 18.52 -10.57 -7.28
C ARG A 325 18.49 -12.02 -7.79
N ALA A 326 19.61 -12.71 -7.80
CA ALA A 326 19.70 -14.13 -8.13
C ALA A 326 18.93 -14.98 -7.11
N PHE A 327 19.16 -14.77 -5.81
CA PHE A 327 18.46 -15.45 -4.72
C PHE A 327 16.94 -15.27 -4.77
N VAL A 328 16.46 -14.05 -4.97
CA VAL A 328 15.03 -13.75 -5.06
C VAL A 328 14.38 -14.41 -6.28
N LYS A 329 15.13 -14.54 -7.39
CA LYS A 329 14.66 -15.17 -8.64
C LYS A 329 14.69 -16.69 -8.56
N TYR A 330 15.57 -17.25 -7.73
CA TYR A 330 15.74 -18.69 -7.62
C TYR A 330 14.53 -19.32 -6.92
N MET A 331 13.86 -20.24 -7.61
CA MET A 331 12.81 -21.08 -7.05
C MET A 331 13.36 -22.49 -6.95
N THR A 332 13.43 -23.01 -5.74
CA THR A 332 13.76 -24.44 -5.54
C THR A 332 12.61 -25.29 -6.12
N ASN A 333 12.71 -25.60 -7.39
CA ASN A 333 11.87 -26.63 -8.01
C ASN A 333 12.51 -28.04 -7.91
N ASP A 334 13.62 -28.16 -7.16
CA ASP A 334 14.33 -29.42 -6.97
C ASP A 334 14.31 -29.83 -5.49
N ALA A 335 13.13 -30.14 -4.97
CA ALA A 335 12.95 -31.03 -3.84
C ALA A 335 11.82 -31.97 -4.24
N ALA A 336 12.17 -32.95 -5.07
CA ALA A 336 11.40 -34.16 -5.31
C ALA A 336 11.63 -35.14 -4.17
#